data_60278f209d33f6d0d17146cb3d939e33
#
_entry.id   60278f209d33f6d0d17146cb3d939e33
#
_cell.length_a   1.000
_cell.length_b   1.000
_cell.length_c   1.000
_cell.angle_alpha   90.00
_cell.angle_beta   90.00
_cell.angle_gamma   90.00
#
_symmetry.space_group_name_H-M   'P 1'
#
loop_
_entity.id
_entity.type
_entity.pdbx_description
1 polymer ?
#
loop_
_entity_poly.entity_id
_entity_poly.type
_entity_poly.pdbx_seq_one_letter_code
_entity_poly.pdbx_strand_id
1 'polypeptide(L)'
;MKRIYLKKFLVLSLSVIFILSLVPLTASCTPELSFEDLVICEDMNEDTFEPVNVKNEFNIEVNKICACIEYSGVKGEDSYRFSWTNTDTGENVLDKTVKYAEGESGYFDGCAYSYISLTGEGKIVPPGDYKVEFYHSGELIKTADFIVKRPEVKISEVALANQVDEDFAPVNRTQQFSPTEIVYACTRINYYILGNSLKAKWYDDNNNLIVETAVDTDADLYEPIWVAFTFEGEDGYLLPGAYTVEIYLNDNLYGTYDFEITNTYSNDKYGVLFTVPDGWTYTEIDDADSLEVNLVAPSEDLPEGFLFMVSSTDSYLPKEQLPEFADEMNSGIAVDNNWELIDIQENESVTENGIPYCNFVYVYNDKDNNEWVTATAFFENDNRLYILFATIRSDYYDEGLSICYCIIDSLQLD
;
A
#
# COMPACT_ATOMS: atom_id res chain seq x y z
N MET A 1 16.77 -2.34 2.81
CA MET A 1 17.02 -1.22 1.88
C MET A 1 17.48 -1.77 0.53
N LYS A 2 16.54 -2.05 -0.37
CA LYS A 2 16.83 -2.47 -1.75
C LYS A 2 16.88 -1.20 -2.61
N ARG A 3 18.03 -0.92 -3.20
CA ARG A 3 18.20 0.16 -4.18
C ARG A 3 17.39 -0.20 -5.42
N ILE A 4 16.36 0.58 -5.68
CA ILE A 4 15.61 0.51 -6.94
C ILE A 4 16.45 1.24 -7.99
N TYR A 5 17.04 0.48 -8.91
CA TYR A 5 17.67 1.06 -10.09
C TYR A 5 16.59 1.38 -11.12
N LEU A 6 16.27 2.65 -11.25
CA LEU A 6 15.43 3.15 -12.34
C LEU A 6 16.19 2.98 -13.66
N LYS A 7 15.81 2.01 -14.49
CA LYS A 7 16.28 1.94 -15.88
C LYS A 7 15.51 2.98 -16.69
N LYS A 8 16.18 4.09 -16.99
CA LYS A 8 15.69 5.07 -17.97
C LYS A 8 15.61 4.41 -19.35
N PHE A 9 14.44 4.11 -19.83
CA PHE A 9 14.18 3.83 -21.23
C PHE A 9 13.25 4.91 -21.78
N LEU A 10 13.87 5.96 -22.34
CA LEU A 10 13.19 6.94 -23.16
C LEU A 10 13.08 6.35 -24.57
N VAL A 11 11.88 5.93 -24.99
CA VAL A 11 11.61 5.56 -26.38
C VAL A 11 10.92 6.75 -27.03
N LEU A 12 11.69 7.57 -27.72
CA LEU A 12 11.17 8.65 -28.57
C LEU A 12 10.71 8.04 -29.89
N SER A 13 9.40 8.09 -30.16
CA SER A 13 8.89 7.83 -31.52
C SER A 13 8.76 9.15 -32.25
N LEU A 14 9.49 9.30 -33.35
CA LEU A 14 9.50 10.47 -34.21
C LEU A 14 8.76 10.16 -35.51
N SER A 15 7.69 10.89 -35.77
CA SER A 15 7.04 10.91 -37.09
C SER A 15 7.15 12.31 -37.66
N VAL A 16 7.83 12.44 -38.78
CA VAL A 16 7.89 13.69 -39.59
C VAL A 16 7.09 13.44 -40.83
N ILE A 17 5.97 14.14 -41.01
CA ILE A 17 5.14 14.08 -42.20
C ILE A 17 5.32 15.36 -42.98
N PHE A 18 5.62 15.23 -44.26
CA PHE A 18 5.84 16.30 -45.18
C PHE A 18 4.69 16.33 -46.20
N ILE A 19 3.97 17.43 -46.35
CA ILE A 19 3.03 17.64 -47.44
C ILE A 19 3.37 18.96 -48.15
N LEU A 20 3.65 18.84 -49.43
CA LEU A 20 3.89 19.94 -50.33
C LEU A 20 2.59 20.41 -50.98
N SER A 21 2.31 21.69 -50.93
CA SER A 21 1.35 22.33 -51.85
C SER A 21 2.10 22.92 -53.05
N LEU A 22 1.94 22.29 -54.22
CA LEU A 22 2.50 22.78 -55.47
C LEU A 22 1.61 23.86 -56.07
N VAL A 23 2.10 25.09 -56.11
CA VAL A 23 1.54 26.16 -56.98
C VAL A 23 2.59 26.51 -58.04
N PRO A 24 2.36 26.27 -59.37
CA PRO A 24 3.30 26.68 -60.39
C PRO A 24 3.15 28.17 -60.67
N LEU A 25 4.06 28.97 -60.18
CA LEU A 25 4.23 30.41 -60.64
C LEU A 25 5.33 30.51 -61.67
N THR A 26 4.95 30.74 -62.93
CA THR A 26 5.87 31.14 -64.02
C THR A 26 6.15 32.63 -63.95
N ALA A 27 7.00 33.04 -63.06
CA ALA A 27 7.68 34.32 -63.10
C ALA A 27 9.12 34.13 -62.60
N SER A 28 10.07 34.59 -63.28
CA SER A 28 11.52 34.52 -63.00
C SER A 28 11.94 35.40 -61.84
N CYS A 29 11.19 35.41 -60.80
CA CYS A 29 11.60 35.94 -59.48
C CYS A 29 11.91 34.76 -58.57
N THR A 30 13.13 34.66 -58.07
CA THR A 30 13.44 33.80 -56.95
C THR A 30 12.52 34.18 -55.78
N PRO A 31 11.70 33.27 -55.22
CA PRO A 31 10.89 33.64 -54.12
C PRO A 31 11.79 34.15 -52.99
N GLU A 32 11.28 35.08 -52.20
CA GLU A 32 11.97 35.60 -51.04
C GLU A 32 11.90 34.52 -49.93
N LEU A 33 13.07 34.19 -49.38
CA LEU A 33 13.14 33.25 -48.25
C LEU A 33 12.62 33.94 -47.00
N SER A 34 11.59 33.38 -46.38
CA SER A 34 11.04 33.90 -45.15
C SER A 34 10.64 32.78 -44.19
N PHE A 35 10.65 33.10 -42.89
CA PHE A 35 10.23 32.25 -41.81
C PHE A 35 9.37 33.06 -40.83
N GLU A 36 8.19 32.53 -40.50
CA GLU A 36 7.33 33.10 -39.47
C GLU A 36 7.89 32.85 -38.06
N ASP A 37 7.10 33.07 -37.04
CA ASP A 37 7.51 32.77 -35.66
C ASP A 37 7.49 31.27 -35.36
N LEU A 38 8.42 30.82 -34.52
CA LEU A 38 8.45 29.47 -34.00
C LEU A 38 7.41 29.36 -32.89
N VAL A 39 6.37 28.54 -33.11
CA VAL A 39 5.21 28.41 -32.24
C VAL A 39 5.26 27.09 -31.48
N ILE A 40 5.00 27.13 -30.18
CA ILE A 40 4.86 25.96 -29.35
C ILE A 40 3.36 25.68 -29.09
N CYS A 41 2.92 24.42 -29.21
CA CYS A 41 1.52 24.00 -29.10
C CYS A 41 1.37 22.58 -28.59
N GLU A 42 0.17 22.17 -28.23
CA GLU A 42 -0.10 20.79 -27.76
C GLU A 42 -0.14 19.78 -28.91
N ASP A 43 -0.63 20.21 -30.07
CA ASP A 43 -0.77 19.33 -31.24
C ASP A 43 -0.78 20.12 -32.52
N MET A 44 -0.75 19.38 -33.62
CA MET A 44 -0.90 19.91 -34.98
C MET A 44 -2.13 19.29 -35.64
N ASN A 45 -2.93 20.11 -36.32
CA ASN A 45 -4.01 19.58 -37.15
C ASN A 45 -3.39 18.84 -38.34
N GLU A 46 -3.67 17.57 -38.50
CA GLU A 46 -3.07 16.69 -39.50
C GLU A 46 -3.46 17.08 -40.97
N ASP A 47 -4.63 17.72 -41.13
CA ASP A 47 -5.14 18.11 -42.46
C ASP A 47 -4.69 19.51 -42.87
N THR A 48 -4.61 20.46 -41.93
CA THR A 48 -4.31 21.87 -42.23
C THR A 48 -2.90 22.29 -41.82
N PHE A 49 -2.22 21.48 -40.98
CA PHE A 49 -0.92 21.78 -40.36
C PHE A 49 -0.92 23.05 -39.51
N GLU A 50 -2.11 23.44 -39.02
CA GLU A 50 -2.24 24.54 -38.09
C GLU A 50 -1.97 24.08 -36.66
N PRO A 51 -1.29 24.93 -35.83
CA PRO A 51 -1.04 24.61 -34.44
C PRO A 51 -2.34 24.58 -33.61
N VAL A 52 -2.48 23.57 -32.78
CA VAL A 52 -3.62 23.39 -31.87
C VAL A 52 -3.19 23.69 -30.43
N ASN A 53 -3.96 24.53 -29.72
CA ASN A 53 -3.68 24.93 -28.34
C ASN A 53 -2.29 25.52 -28.15
N VAL A 54 -2.03 26.63 -28.82
CA VAL A 54 -0.78 27.41 -28.71
C VAL A 54 -0.60 27.91 -27.28
N LYS A 55 0.48 27.51 -26.64
CA LYS A 55 0.85 27.92 -25.28
C LYS A 55 2.33 27.62 -25.02
N ASN A 56 2.86 28.19 -23.94
CA ASN A 56 4.24 28.01 -23.54
C ASN A 56 4.37 27.39 -22.15
N GLU A 57 3.26 26.90 -21.58
CA GLU A 57 3.24 26.20 -20.28
C GLU A 57 2.47 24.90 -20.40
N PHE A 58 3.04 23.80 -19.94
CA PHE A 58 2.49 22.46 -20.01
C PHE A 58 2.57 21.78 -18.65
N ASN A 59 1.71 20.78 -18.43
CA ASN A 59 1.82 19.86 -17.30
C ASN A 59 2.61 18.62 -17.75
N ILE A 60 3.17 17.88 -16.82
CA ILE A 60 3.94 16.66 -17.09
C ILE A 60 3.13 15.56 -17.81
N GLU A 61 1.80 15.58 -17.68
CA GLU A 61 0.87 14.61 -18.26
C GLU A 61 0.50 14.92 -19.71
N VAL A 62 1.08 15.97 -20.29
CA VAL A 62 0.81 16.31 -21.68
C VAL A 62 1.28 15.17 -22.61
N ASN A 63 0.38 14.71 -23.49
CA ASN A 63 0.71 13.61 -24.40
C ASN A 63 1.76 13.98 -25.45
N LYS A 64 1.74 15.22 -25.89
CA LYS A 64 2.60 15.72 -26.96
C LYS A 64 2.82 17.22 -26.82
N ILE A 65 4.04 17.68 -27.07
CA ILE A 65 4.38 19.09 -27.21
C ILE A 65 5.01 19.27 -28.63
N CYS A 66 4.45 20.15 -29.42
CA CYS A 66 4.87 20.43 -30.78
C CYS A 66 5.53 21.80 -30.88
N ALA A 67 6.52 21.90 -31.73
CA ALA A 67 7.04 23.17 -32.25
C ALA A 67 6.85 23.23 -33.77
N CYS A 68 6.30 24.29 -34.28
CA CYS A 68 6.08 24.46 -35.69
C CYS A 68 6.47 25.86 -36.15
N ILE A 69 6.85 25.95 -37.42
CA ILE A 69 7.25 27.20 -38.09
C ILE A 69 6.79 27.16 -39.55
N GLU A 70 6.12 28.21 -40.00
CA GLU A 70 5.79 28.39 -41.39
C GLU A 70 6.99 28.99 -42.13
N TYR A 71 7.18 28.56 -43.37
CA TYR A 71 8.28 29.01 -44.24
C TYR A 71 7.79 29.22 -45.65
N SER A 72 8.49 30.08 -46.35
CA SER A 72 8.28 30.36 -47.77
C SER A 72 9.61 30.52 -48.50
N GLY A 73 9.66 30.11 -49.76
CA GLY A 73 10.80 30.27 -50.65
C GLY A 73 12.03 29.40 -50.32
N VAL A 74 11.88 28.30 -49.57
CA VAL A 74 12.97 27.35 -49.30
C VAL A 74 13.24 26.44 -50.49
N LYS A 75 14.47 26.00 -50.68
CA LYS A 75 14.80 25.01 -51.72
C LYS A 75 14.61 23.60 -51.17
N GLY A 76 14.16 22.67 -52.00
CA GLY A 76 13.91 21.28 -51.57
C GLY A 76 15.15 20.58 -51.01
N GLU A 77 16.33 20.89 -51.53
CA GLU A 77 17.60 20.31 -51.03
C GLU A 77 18.12 20.98 -49.75
N ASP A 78 17.58 22.15 -49.37
CA ASP A 78 17.92 22.77 -48.09
C ASP A 78 17.46 21.88 -46.93
N SER A 79 18.11 22.04 -45.79
CA SER A 79 17.78 21.27 -44.59
C SER A 79 17.23 22.15 -43.49
N TYR A 80 16.38 21.57 -42.67
CA TYR A 80 16.00 22.16 -41.38
C TYR A 80 16.34 21.25 -40.25
N ARG A 81 16.52 21.84 -39.07
CA ARG A 81 16.79 21.10 -37.83
C ARG A 81 16.02 21.74 -36.68
N PHE A 82 15.36 20.89 -35.88
CA PHE A 82 14.86 21.28 -34.56
C PHE A 82 15.79 20.68 -33.52
N SER A 83 16.25 21.50 -32.58
CA SER A 83 17.02 21.09 -31.41
C SER A 83 16.25 21.46 -30.17
N TRP A 84 15.92 20.47 -29.33
CA TRP A 84 15.15 20.61 -28.10
C TRP A 84 16.07 20.38 -26.93
N THR A 85 16.15 21.32 -26.01
CA THR A 85 17.03 21.25 -24.85
C THR A 85 16.23 21.54 -23.59
N ASN A 86 16.34 20.69 -22.60
CA ASN A 86 15.95 21.04 -21.24
C ASN A 86 17.06 21.94 -20.68
N THR A 87 16.75 23.20 -20.41
CA THR A 87 17.77 24.19 -20.01
C THR A 87 18.20 24.06 -18.55
N ASP A 88 17.39 23.43 -17.68
CA ASP A 88 17.74 23.20 -16.30
C ASP A 88 18.81 22.11 -16.16
N THR A 89 18.71 21.07 -16.99
CA THR A 89 19.64 19.93 -16.95
C THR A 89 20.74 20.04 -18.02
N GLY A 90 20.53 20.86 -19.03
CA GLY A 90 21.37 20.91 -20.24
C GLY A 90 21.21 19.70 -21.17
N GLU A 91 20.24 18.82 -20.90
CA GLU A 91 20.00 17.62 -21.70
C GLU A 91 19.39 18.00 -23.08
N ASN A 92 20.01 17.52 -24.16
CA ASN A 92 19.41 17.58 -25.48
C ASN A 92 18.38 16.45 -25.59
N VAL A 93 17.11 16.83 -25.65
CA VAL A 93 15.97 15.90 -25.69
C VAL A 93 15.72 15.36 -27.08
N LEU A 94 15.94 16.22 -28.10
CA LEU A 94 15.75 15.87 -29.51
C LEU A 94 16.63 16.75 -30.37
N ASP A 95 17.37 16.16 -31.31
CA ASP A 95 18.11 16.85 -32.33
C ASP A 95 18.03 16.06 -33.63
N LYS A 96 17.38 16.59 -34.63
CA LYS A 96 17.23 15.93 -35.94
C LYS A 96 17.23 16.91 -37.09
N THR A 97 18.04 16.59 -38.08
CA THR A 97 18.11 17.33 -39.35
C THR A 97 17.33 16.57 -40.42
N VAL A 98 16.52 17.29 -41.19
CA VAL A 98 15.68 16.77 -42.27
C VAL A 98 15.79 17.71 -43.46
N LYS A 99 15.69 17.19 -44.69
CA LYS A 99 15.54 18.02 -45.91
C LYS A 99 14.09 18.42 -46.12
N TYR A 100 13.84 19.62 -46.69
CA TYR A 100 12.47 20.09 -46.94
C TYR A 100 11.74 19.21 -47.95
N ALA A 101 12.41 18.90 -49.10
CA ALA A 101 11.87 17.99 -50.13
C ALA A 101 13.03 17.24 -50.78
N GLU A 102 13.37 16.05 -50.25
CA GLU A 102 14.52 15.29 -50.73
C GLU A 102 14.30 14.78 -52.18
N GLY A 103 15.24 15.13 -53.03
CA GLY A 103 15.19 14.74 -54.46
C GLY A 103 14.32 15.63 -55.34
N GLU A 104 13.70 16.68 -54.80
CA GLU A 104 12.92 17.63 -55.57
C GLU A 104 13.66 18.95 -55.80
N SER A 105 13.58 19.44 -57.03
CA SER A 105 14.14 20.74 -57.39
C SER A 105 13.05 21.79 -57.45
N GLY A 106 13.26 22.93 -56.77
CA GLY A 106 12.29 24.04 -56.76
C GLY A 106 12.28 24.76 -55.43
N TYR A 107 11.34 25.70 -55.35
CA TYR A 107 11.08 26.45 -54.12
C TYR A 107 9.75 25.98 -53.51
N PHE A 108 9.69 25.91 -52.22
CA PHE A 108 8.56 25.37 -51.47
C PHE A 108 8.13 26.32 -50.36
N ASP A 109 6.84 26.38 -50.18
CA ASP A 109 6.19 27.03 -49.03
C ASP A 109 5.51 25.96 -48.19
N GLY A 110 5.45 26.11 -46.87
CA GLY A 110 4.79 25.15 -46.00
C GLY A 110 5.09 25.34 -44.52
N CYS A 111 4.85 24.30 -43.78
CA CYS A 111 5.11 24.26 -42.34
C CYS A 111 6.09 23.12 -42.00
N ALA A 112 7.15 23.44 -41.26
CA ALA A 112 8.01 22.45 -40.64
C ALA A 112 7.61 22.30 -39.17
N TYR A 113 7.51 21.07 -38.71
CA TYR A 113 7.23 20.84 -37.32
C TYR A 113 8.02 19.66 -36.74
N SER A 114 8.14 19.68 -35.42
CA SER A 114 8.77 18.64 -34.63
C SER A 114 8.03 18.53 -33.32
N TYR A 115 8.08 17.38 -32.70
CA TYR A 115 7.41 17.18 -31.38
C TYR A 115 8.18 16.23 -30.50
N ILE A 116 7.97 16.41 -29.21
CA ILE A 116 8.27 15.42 -28.17
C ILE A 116 6.96 14.82 -27.70
N SER A 117 6.90 13.49 -27.64
CA SER A 117 5.75 12.77 -27.14
C SER A 117 6.21 11.61 -26.31
N LEU A 118 5.41 11.26 -25.35
CA LEU A 118 5.63 10.12 -24.50
C LEU A 118 4.59 9.07 -24.83
N THR A 119 5.04 7.91 -25.25
CA THR A 119 4.19 6.78 -25.55
C THR A 119 4.36 5.71 -24.47
N GLY A 120 3.26 5.29 -23.88
CA GLY A 120 3.19 4.23 -22.87
C GLY A 120 2.80 4.73 -21.48
N GLU A 121 2.32 3.81 -20.68
CA GLU A 121 1.86 4.04 -19.32
C GLU A 121 2.99 4.58 -18.43
N GLY A 122 2.69 5.56 -17.58
CA GLY A 122 3.65 6.14 -16.63
C GLY A 122 4.73 7.05 -17.23
N LYS A 123 4.67 7.41 -18.51
CA LYS A 123 5.64 8.32 -19.12
C LYS A 123 5.17 9.76 -19.04
N ILE A 124 6.11 10.64 -18.72
CA ILE A 124 5.88 12.08 -18.58
C ILE A 124 6.93 12.84 -19.36
N VAL A 125 6.63 14.09 -19.74
CA VAL A 125 7.68 15.05 -20.09
C VAL A 125 8.29 15.56 -18.79
N PRO A 126 9.60 15.37 -18.54
CA PRO A 126 10.22 15.84 -17.31
C PRO A 126 9.94 17.33 -17.10
N PRO A 127 9.63 17.76 -15.87
CA PRO A 127 9.42 19.18 -15.59
C PRO A 127 10.72 19.96 -15.77
N GLY A 128 10.60 21.23 -16.12
CA GLY A 128 11.73 22.12 -16.31
C GLY A 128 11.49 23.17 -17.38
N ASP A 129 12.48 24.03 -17.56
CA ASP A 129 12.53 25.02 -18.63
C ASP A 129 13.11 24.40 -19.90
N TYR A 130 12.49 24.66 -21.02
CA TYR A 130 12.87 24.09 -22.30
C TYR A 130 13.08 25.18 -23.32
N LYS A 131 14.04 24.93 -24.23
CA LYS A 131 14.29 25.74 -25.43
C LYS A 131 14.19 24.87 -26.66
N VAL A 132 13.51 25.37 -27.67
CA VAL A 132 13.53 24.85 -29.05
C VAL A 132 14.24 25.82 -29.95
N GLU A 133 15.20 25.32 -30.68
CA GLU A 133 15.95 26.06 -31.67
C GLU A 133 15.64 25.49 -33.07
N PHE A 134 15.24 26.36 -33.98
CA PHE A 134 15.03 26.01 -35.39
C PHE A 134 16.17 26.54 -36.23
N TYR A 135 16.74 25.67 -37.05
CA TYR A 135 17.84 25.97 -37.94
C TYR A 135 17.43 25.71 -39.38
N HIS A 136 17.84 26.58 -40.30
CA HIS A 136 17.79 26.40 -41.75
C HIS A 136 19.21 26.32 -42.30
N SER A 137 19.53 25.24 -43.02
CA SER A 137 20.84 25.00 -43.64
C SER A 137 22.04 25.24 -42.70
N GLY A 138 21.84 24.93 -41.40
CA GLY A 138 22.85 25.06 -40.35
C GLY A 138 22.88 26.42 -39.63
N GLU A 139 22.15 27.39 -40.10
CA GLU A 139 22.03 28.71 -39.43
C GLU A 139 20.83 28.72 -38.48
N LEU A 140 21.01 29.29 -37.28
CA LEU A 140 19.92 29.48 -36.32
C LEU A 140 18.97 30.58 -36.81
N ILE A 141 17.71 30.26 -36.98
CA ILE A 141 16.69 31.17 -37.50
C ILE A 141 15.79 31.68 -36.36
N LYS A 142 15.24 30.80 -35.54
CA LYS A 142 14.30 31.13 -34.47
C LYS A 142 14.54 30.29 -33.23
N THR A 143 14.13 30.85 -32.11
CA THR A 143 14.06 30.14 -30.83
C THR A 143 12.71 30.33 -30.19
N ALA A 144 12.24 29.34 -29.44
CA ALA A 144 11.07 29.44 -28.60
C ALA A 144 11.33 28.74 -27.27
N ASP A 145 10.85 29.33 -26.19
CA ASP A 145 10.98 28.78 -24.86
C ASP A 145 9.60 28.32 -24.36
N PHE A 146 9.59 27.25 -23.57
CA PHE A 146 8.39 26.79 -22.89
C PHE A 146 8.74 26.11 -21.55
N ILE A 147 7.75 25.95 -20.69
CA ILE A 147 7.90 25.36 -19.35
C ILE A 147 7.02 24.13 -19.26
N VAL A 148 7.58 23.05 -18.74
CA VAL A 148 6.83 21.92 -18.22
C VAL A 148 6.80 22.06 -16.70
N LYS A 149 5.60 22.31 -16.16
CA LYS A 149 5.42 22.63 -14.74
C LYS A 149 5.71 21.41 -13.88
N ARG A 150 6.41 21.62 -12.77
CA ARG A 150 6.47 20.64 -11.68
C ARG A 150 5.07 20.42 -11.13
N PRO A 151 4.61 19.17 -11.01
CA PRO A 151 3.33 18.90 -10.36
C PRO A 151 3.45 19.18 -8.85
N GLU A 152 2.33 19.55 -8.24
CA GLU A 152 2.24 19.61 -6.81
C GLU A 152 2.11 18.20 -6.22
N VAL A 153 2.86 17.93 -5.16
CA VAL A 153 2.71 16.69 -4.41
C VAL A 153 1.32 16.63 -3.79
N LYS A 154 0.67 15.48 -3.87
CA LYS A 154 -0.69 15.31 -3.39
C LYS A 154 -0.90 13.93 -2.78
N ILE A 155 -1.39 13.91 -1.56
CA ILE A 155 -1.95 12.71 -0.95
C ILE A 155 -3.33 12.46 -1.56
N SER A 156 -3.56 11.29 -2.11
CA SER A 156 -4.84 10.90 -2.72
C SER A 156 -5.67 10.00 -1.83
N GLU A 157 -5.02 9.27 -0.91
CA GLU A 157 -5.68 8.33 -0.03
C GLU A 157 -4.83 8.07 1.22
N VAL A 158 -5.48 7.85 2.36
CA VAL A 158 -4.88 7.29 3.57
C VAL A 158 -5.77 6.18 4.08
N ALA A 159 -5.19 5.06 4.47
CA ALA A 159 -5.90 3.92 5.03
C ALA A 159 -5.08 3.27 6.13
N LEU A 160 -5.77 2.79 7.17
CA LEU A 160 -5.19 1.91 8.17
C LEU A 160 -5.41 0.45 7.76
N ALA A 161 -4.43 -0.41 8.02
CA ALA A 161 -4.48 -1.82 7.68
C ALA A 161 -3.59 -2.64 8.62
N ASN A 162 -3.87 -3.93 8.75
CA ASN A 162 -3.01 -4.85 9.50
C ASN A 162 -1.99 -5.57 8.60
N GLN A 163 -2.08 -5.38 7.29
CA GLN A 163 -1.16 -5.96 6.31
C GLN A 163 -0.98 -5.04 5.11
N VAL A 164 0.17 -5.13 4.44
CA VAL A 164 0.49 -4.46 3.18
C VAL A 164 1.02 -5.47 2.16
N ASP A 165 0.85 -5.16 0.88
CA ASP A 165 1.43 -5.92 -0.22
C ASP A 165 2.90 -5.51 -0.51
N GLU A 166 3.47 -6.06 -1.60
CA GLU A 166 4.86 -5.78 -2.01
C GLU A 166 5.08 -4.30 -2.40
N ASP A 167 4.03 -3.57 -2.77
CA ASP A 167 4.05 -2.16 -3.13
C ASP A 167 3.62 -1.24 -1.98
N PHE A 168 3.49 -1.78 -0.75
CA PHE A 168 3.00 -1.09 0.45
C PHE A 168 1.54 -0.62 0.37
N ALA A 169 0.75 -1.15 -0.56
CA ALA A 169 -0.68 -0.88 -0.59
C ALA A 169 -1.40 -1.64 0.55
N PRO A 170 -2.44 -1.02 1.16
CA PRO A 170 -3.13 -1.62 2.30
C PRO A 170 -3.92 -2.87 1.88
N VAL A 171 -3.67 -3.96 2.58
CA VAL A 171 -4.45 -5.19 2.57
C VAL A 171 -5.19 -5.26 3.90
N ASN A 172 -6.41 -5.81 3.94
CA ASN A 172 -7.21 -5.91 5.17
C ASN A 172 -7.34 -4.57 5.92
N ARG A 173 -8.04 -3.62 5.32
CA ARG A 173 -8.28 -2.30 5.91
C ARG A 173 -9.16 -2.42 7.14
N THR A 174 -8.69 -1.87 8.25
CA THR A 174 -9.37 -1.89 9.54
C THR A 174 -9.03 -0.67 10.38
N GLN A 175 -9.85 -0.40 11.38
CA GLN A 175 -9.58 0.56 12.46
C GLN A 175 -9.54 -0.13 13.83
N GLN A 176 -9.68 -1.46 13.84
CA GLN A 176 -9.56 -2.28 15.03
C GLN A 176 -8.44 -3.30 14.81
N PHE A 177 -7.56 -3.40 15.77
CA PHE A 177 -6.38 -4.25 15.71
C PHE A 177 -6.24 -5.04 16.99
N SER A 178 -5.66 -6.23 16.89
CA SER A 178 -5.26 -7.00 18.06
C SER A 178 -3.93 -6.48 18.64
N PRO A 179 -3.64 -6.71 19.91
CA PRO A 179 -2.42 -6.24 20.56
C PRO A 179 -1.11 -6.69 19.91
N THR A 180 -1.11 -7.81 19.20
CA THR A 180 0.07 -8.38 18.54
C THR A 180 0.19 -8.04 17.05
N GLU A 181 -0.80 -7.33 16.51
CA GLU A 181 -0.77 -6.91 15.11
C GLU A 181 0.08 -5.65 14.91
N ILE A 182 0.68 -5.56 13.73
CA ILE A 182 1.31 -4.31 13.28
C ILE A 182 0.24 -3.43 12.66
N VAL A 183 0.15 -2.19 13.12
CA VAL A 183 -0.72 -1.19 12.51
C VAL A 183 0.03 -0.47 11.40
N TYR A 184 -0.48 -0.52 10.19
CA TYR A 184 0.05 0.22 9.04
C TYR A 184 -0.82 1.43 8.75
N ALA A 185 -0.21 2.63 8.71
CA ALA A 185 -0.83 3.82 8.13
C ALA A 185 -0.31 3.99 6.70
N CYS A 186 -1.09 3.52 5.74
CA CYS A 186 -0.76 3.52 4.32
C CYS A 186 -1.23 4.82 3.69
N THR A 187 -0.31 5.55 3.07
CA THR A 187 -0.57 6.83 2.41
C THR A 187 -0.28 6.71 0.93
N ARG A 188 -1.28 6.92 0.07
CA ARG A 188 -1.09 6.98 -1.38
C ARG A 188 -0.77 8.41 -1.79
N ILE A 189 0.42 8.59 -2.34
CA ILE A 189 0.96 9.88 -2.72
C ILE A 189 1.19 9.93 -4.22
N ASN A 190 0.74 11.02 -4.86
CA ASN A 190 0.99 11.30 -6.25
C ASN A 190 2.10 12.34 -6.35
N TYR A 191 3.05 12.12 -7.25
CA TYR A 191 4.14 13.06 -7.50
C TYR A 191 4.99 13.33 -6.25
N TYR A 192 5.55 12.26 -5.65
CA TYR A 192 6.45 12.42 -4.52
C TYR A 192 7.82 12.95 -5.01
N ILE A 193 7.96 14.27 -4.97
CA ILE A 193 9.04 15.02 -5.60
C ILE A 193 10.10 15.36 -4.55
N LEU A 194 11.37 15.37 -4.96
CA LEU A 194 12.52 15.71 -4.14
C LEU A 194 12.29 17.02 -3.33
N GLY A 195 12.58 16.95 -2.05
CA GLY A 195 12.38 18.03 -1.10
C GLY A 195 11.03 18.03 -0.39
N ASN A 196 10.14 17.07 -0.69
CA ASN A 196 8.95 16.84 0.11
C ASN A 196 9.23 15.79 1.19
N SER A 197 8.55 15.92 2.31
CA SER A 197 8.63 15.06 3.47
C SER A 197 7.23 14.56 3.85
N LEU A 198 7.10 13.27 4.09
CA LEU A 198 5.89 12.63 4.60
C LEU A 198 6.19 12.11 6.00
N LYS A 199 5.30 12.40 6.98
CA LYS A 199 5.47 11.99 8.38
C LYS A 199 4.21 11.38 8.94
N ALA A 200 4.38 10.43 9.85
CA ALA A 200 3.33 9.93 10.72
C ALA A 200 3.70 10.18 12.18
N LYS A 201 2.71 10.62 12.97
CA LYS A 201 2.82 10.77 14.41
C LYS A 201 1.72 9.97 15.08
N TRP A 202 2.11 9.14 16.03
CA TRP A 202 1.22 8.23 16.74
C TRP A 202 1.01 8.70 18.17
N TYR A 203 -0.23 8.71 18.62
CA TYR A 203 -0.63 9.22 19.93
C TYR A 203 -1.48 8.18 20.67
N ASP A 204 -1.38 8.19 22.01
CA ASP A 204 -2.28 7.47 22.89
C ASP A 204 -3.62 8.22 23.11
N ASP A 205 -4.53 7.63 23.86
CA ASP A 205 -5.84 8.19 24.23
C ASP A 205 -5.75 9.49 25.04
N ASN A 206 -4.61 9.75 25.70
CA ASN A 206 -4.32 10.96 26.44
C ASN A 206 -3.64 12.04 25.57
N ASN A 207 -3.54 11.78 24.25
CA ASN A 207 -2.86 12.66 23.30
C ASN A 207 -1.36 12.84 23.57
N ASN A 208 -0.70 11.86 24.18
CA ASN A 208 0.73 11.82 24.30
C ASN A 208 1.35 11.25 23.02
N LEU A 209 2.36 11.95 22.48
CA LEU A 209 3.12 11.44 21.34
C LEU A 209 3.92 10.19 21.76
N ILE A 210 3.67 9.06 21.09
CA ILE A 210 4.38 7.81 21.32
C ILE A 210 5.59 7.73 20.40
N VAL A 211 5.37 7.92 19.08
CA VAL A 211 6.43 7.83 18.08
C VAL A 211 6.14 8.76 16.89
N GLU A 212 7.21 9.28 16.29
CA GLU A 212 7.19 10.01 15.02
C GLU A 212 8.12 9.31 14.03
N THR A 213 7.62 9.06 12.84
CA THR A 213 8.39 8.52 11.73
C THR A 213 8.27 9.42 10.50
N ALA A 214 9.36 9.54 9.73
CA ALA A 214 9.38 10.37 8.54
C ALA A 214 10.03 9.60 7.37
N VAL A 215 9.55 9.88 6.17
CA VAL A 215 10.10 9.38 4.92
C VAL A 215 10.35 10.57 4.00
N ASP A 216 11.59 10.72 3.57
CA ASP A 216 12.00 11.68 2.56
C ASP A 216 12.30 10.95 1.26
N THR A 217 12.08 11.59 0.13
CA THR A 217 12.49 11.03 -1.16
C THR A 217 13.85 11.60 -1.60
N ASP A 218 14.67 10.75 -2.16
CA ASP A 218 15.97 11.10 -2.75
C ASP A 218 15.90 11.29 -4.29
N ALA A 219 14.71 11.13 -4.87
CA ALA A 219 14.44 11.28 -6.29
C ALA A 219 13.01 11.75 -6.53
N ASP A 220 12.77 12.35 -7.71
CA ASP A 220 11.42 12.66 -8.17
C ASP A 220 10.70 11.37 -8.60
N LEU A 221 9.57 11.08 -7.96
CA LEU A 221 8.69 9.95 -8.28
C LEU A 221 7.37 10.49 -8.83
N TYR A 222 7.13 10.25 -10.11
CA TYR A 222 5.97 10.83 -10.81
C TYR A 222 4.77 9.89 -10.88
N GLU A 223 4.98 8.58 -10.70
CA GLU A 223 3.90 7.60 -10.59
C GLU A 223 3.34 7.61 -9.16
N PRO A 224 2.04 7.34 -9.00
CA PRO A 224 1.47 7.17 -7.67
C PRO A 224 2.14 6.01 -6.94
N ILE A 225 2.56 6.25 -5.70
CA ILE A 225 3.16 5.24 -4.83
C ILE A 225 2.40 5.16 -3.51
N TRP A 226 2.52 4.01 -2.84
CA TRP A 226 2.15 3.87 -1.44
C TRP A 226 3.37 4.02 -0.56
N VAL A 227 3.17 4.68 0.59
CA VAL A 227 4.12 4.75 1.70
C VAL A 227 3.40 4.23 2.93
N ALA A 228 3.95 3.23 3.59
CA ALA A 228 3.40 2.68 4.82
C ALA A 228 4.27 3.07 6.02
N PHE A 229 3.64 3.62 7.04
CA PHE A 229 4.21 3.82 8.36
C PHE A 229 3.73 2.71 9.27
N THR A 230 4.64 2.14 10.05
CA THR A 230 4.33 1.06 10.98
C THR A 230 4.25 1.58 12.41
N PHE A 231 3.31 1.01 13.17
CA PHE A 231 3.22 1.16 14.60
C PHE A 231 3.10 -0.23 15.21
N GLU A 232 4.06 -0.57 16.03
CA GLU A 232 4.15 -1.85 16.76
C GLU A 232 4.57 -1.58 18.20
N GLY A 233 4.16 -2.43 19.11
CA GLY A 233 4.49 -2.29 20.52
C GLY A 233 5.93 -2.69 20.84
N GLU A 234 6.43 -2.25 21.98
CA GLU A 234 7.63 -2.79 22.60
C GLU A 234 7.41 -4.30 22.84
N ASP A 235 8.39 -5.11 22.52
CA ASP A 235 8.30 -6.58 22.58
C ASP A 235 7.16 -7.20 21.71
N GLY A 236 6.65 -6.45 20.70
CA GLY A 236 5.61 -6.93 19.79
C GLY A 236 4.19 -6.90 20.36
N TYR A 237 3.95 -6.13 21.42
CA TYR A 237 2.63 -6.03 22.06
C TYR A 237 2.21 -4.57 22.24
N LEU A 238 1.06 -4.19 21.67
CA LEU A 238 0.42 -2.91 21.85
C LEU A 238 -0.60 -2.99 23.01
N LEU A 239 -0.60 -2.00 23.89
CA LEU A 239 -1.61 -1.96 24.94
C LEU A 239 -3.00 -1.70 24.34
N PRO A 240 -4.05 -2.40 24.82
CA PRO A 240 -5.42 -2.09 24.44
C PRO A 240 -5.80 -0.65 24.76
N GLY A 241 -6.55 -0.02 23.85
CA GLY A 241 -6.97 1.36 24.01
C GLY A 241 -7.20 2.08 22.68
N ALA A 242 -7.64 3.33 22.79
CA ALA A 242 -7.82 4.20 21.63
C ALA A 242 -6.51 4.91 21.27
N TYR A 243 -6.23 4.98 20.00
CA TYR A 243 -5.02 5.59 19.44
C TYR A 243 -5.37 6.48 18.25
N THR A 244 -4.44 7.34 17.93
CA THR A 244 -4.59 8.26 16.80
C THR A 244 -3.28 8.33 16.01
N VAL A 245 -3.37 8.33 14.68
CA VAL A 245 -2.25 8.68 13.81
C VAL A 245 -2.54 9.95 13.03
N GLU A 246 -1.61 10.87 13.05
CA GLU A 246 -1.63 12.09 12.25
C GLU A 246 -0.64 11.97 11.08
N ILE A 247 -1.12 12.23 9.87
CA ILE A 247 -0.30 12.25 8.66
C ILE A 247 0.01 13.69 8.28
N TYR A 248 1.29 13.97 8.05
CA TYR A 248 1.79 15.29 7.68
C TYR A 248 2.49 15.24 6.32
N LEU A 249 2.21 16.24 5.49
CA LEU A 249 2.94 16.51 4.26
C LEU A 249 3.65 17.87 4.39
N ASN A 250 4.97 17.89 4.29
CA ASN A 250 5.78 19.11 4.45
C ASN A 250 5.46 19.88 5.73
N ASP A 251 5.43 19.18 6.87
CA ASP A 251 5.07 19.69 8.19
C ASP A 251 3.64 20.23 8.34
N ASN A 252 2.81 20.15 7.31
CA ASN A 252 1.40 20.51 7.39
C ASN A 252 0.57 19.26 7.65
N LEU A 253 -0.29 19.32 8.66
CA LEU A 253 -1.23 18.24 8.96
C LEU A 253 -2.16 18.02 7.76
N TYR A 254 -2.13 16.80 7.22
CA TYR A 254 -3.03 16.37 6.17
C TYR A 254 -4.33 15.79 6.72
N GLY A 255 -4.23 14.93 7.73
CA GLY A 255 -5.38 14.29 8.35
C GLY A 255 -5.03 13.53 9.63
N THR A 256 -6.08 13.23 10.39
CA THR A 256 -6.05 12.50 11.66
C THR A 256 -6.93 11.26 11.50
N TYR A 257 -6.43 10.11 11.96
CA TYR A 257 -7.09 8.81 11.78
C TYR A 257 -7.05 8.08 13.12
N ASP A 258 -8.25 7.83 13.65
CA ASP A 258 -8.44 7.14 14.91
C ASP A 258 -8.50 5.62 14.66
N PHE A 259 -7.98 4.85 15.61
CA PHE A 259 -8.05 3.41 15.63
C PHE A 259 -8.07 2.90 17.07
N GLU A 260 -8.40 1.64 17.23
CA GLU A 260 -8.51 0.99 18.53
C GLU A 260 -7.69 -0.29 18.53
N ILE A 261 -6.89 -0.47 19.58
CA ILE A 261 -6.31 -1.77 19.90
C ILE A 261 -7.29 -2.45 20.82
N THR A 262 -7.92 -3.51 20.33
CA THR A 262 -8.91 -4.26 21.08
C THR A 262 -8.27 -5.49 21.67
N ASN A 263 -8.68 -5.85 22.88
CA ASN A 263 -8.21 -7.08 23.53
C ASN A 263 -8.91 -8.31 22.93
N THR A 264 -8.89 -8.42 21.59
CA THR A 264 -9.62 -9.44 20.84
C THR A 264 -8.64 -10.26 20.01
N TYR A 265 -8.69 -11.57 20.17
CA TYR A 265 -8.05 -12.51 19.26
C TYR A 265 -8.99 -12.83 18.10
N SER A 266 -8.49 -12.85 16.86
CA SER A 266 -9.23 -13.32 15.69
C SER A 266 -8.36 -14.12 14.75
N ASN A 267 -8.93 -15.17 14.15
CA ASN A 267 -8.27 -15.94 13.09
C ASN A 267 -9.30 -16.36 12.02
N ASP A 268 -9.27 -15.70 10.88
CA ASP A 268 -10.22 -15.90 9.79
C ASP A 268 -10.11 -17.30 9.15
N LYS A 269 -8.94 -17.93 9.14
CA LYS A 269 -8.74 -19.29 8.59
C LYS A 269 -9.56 -20.32 9.35
N TYR A 270 -9.69 -20.13 10.64
CA TYR A 270 -10.42 -21.04 11.53
C TYR A 270 -11.78 -20.49 11.94
N GLY A 271 -12.14 -19.25 11.53
CA GLY A 271 -13.41 -18.62 11.85
C GLY A 271 -13.59 -18.42 13.35
N VAL A 272 -12.56 -18.01 14.07
CA VAL A 272 -12.60 -17.85 15.53
C VAL A 272 -12.29 -16.42 15.94
N LEU A 273 -13.10 -15.89 16.86
CA LEU A 273 -12.90 -14.61 17.51
C LEU A 273 -13.28 -14.72 18.98
N PHE A 274 -12.47 -14.21 19.89
CA PHE A 274 -12.79 -14.12 21.32
C PHE A 274 -12.03 -12.96 21.99
N THR A 275 -12.54 -12.50 23.14
CA THR A 275 -11.87 -11.48 23.97
C THR A 275 -10.74 -12.12 24.77
N VAL A 276 -9.54 -11.55 24.66
CA VAL A 276 -8.42 -11.86 25.54
C VAL A 276 -8.60 -11.08 26.84
N PRO A 277 -8.51 -11.69 28.02
CA PRO A 277 -8.71 -10.97 29.28
C PRO A 277 -7.73 -9.82 29.47
N ASP A 278 -8.15 -8.76 30.19
CA ASP A 278 -7.33 -7.56 30.41
C ASP A 278 -5.97 -7.90 31.05
N GLY A 279 -4.92 -7.37 30.43
CA GLY A 279 -3.54 -7.61 30.84
C GLY A 279 -2.94 -8.94 30.43
N TRP A 280 -3.72 -9.84 29.82
CA TRP A 280 -3.21 -11.10 29.28
C TRP A 280 -2.64 -10.88 27.88
N THR A 281 -1.64 -11.68 27.54
CA THR A 281 -1.08 -11.79 26.18
C THR A 281 -1.36 -13.17 25.61
N TYR A 282 -1.06 -13.38 24.33
CA TYR A 282 -1.18 -14.71 23.73
C TYR A 282 -0.03 -15.01 22.78
N THR A 283 0.20 -16.30 22.56
CA THR A 283 1.06 -16.80 21.49
C THR A 283 0.26 -17.74 20.61
N GLU A 284 0.51 -17.74 19.32
CA GLU A 284 -0.19 -18.55 18.33
C GLU A 284 0.76 -19.55 17.69
N ILE A 285 0.27 -20.78 17.50
CA ILE A 285 0.92 -21.81 16.69
C ILE A 285 -0.13 -22.23 15.64
N ASP A 286 0.06 -21.82 14.39
CA ASP A 286 -0.81 -22.17 13.26
C ASP A 286 -0.11 -23.23 12.40
N ASP A 287 -0.51 -24.49 12.61
CA ASP A 287 -0.09 -25.61 11.80
C ASP A 287 -1.04 -25.84 10.60
N ALA A 288 -0.69 -26.77 9.72
CA ALA A 288 -1.48 -27.04 8.50
C ALA A 288 -2.96 -27.33 8.80
N ASP A 289 -3.24 -28.06 9.88
CA ASP A 289 -4.55 -28.63 10.20
C ASP A 289 -5.07 -28.21 11.59
N SER A 290 -4.31 -27.45 12.37
CA SER A 290 -4.68 -27.06 13.73
C SER A 290 -4.17 -25.67 14.08
N LEU A 291 -4.93 -24.98 14.92
CA LEU A 291 -4.56 -23.74 15.58
C LEU A 291 -4.45 -23.97 17.07
N GLU A 292 -3.39 -23.45 17.67
CA GLU A 292 -3.21 -23.41 19.11
C GLU A 292 -2.95 -21.98 19.54
N VAL A 293 -3.75 -21.46 20.46
CA VAL A 293 -3.59 -20.14 21.04
C VAL A 293 -3.34 -20.28 22.53
N ASN A 294 -2.15 -19.97 22.96
CA ASN A 294 -1.76 -20.00 24.37
C ASN A 294 -1.90 -18.60 24.97
N LEU A 295 -2.79 -18.45 25.93
CA LEU A 295 -2.95 -17.22 26.70
C LEU A 295 -1.94 -17.19 27.86
N VAL A 296 -1.27 -16.06 28.03
CA VAL A 296 -0.22 -15.86 29.02
C VAL A 296 -0.69 -14.80 30.02
N ALA A 297 -0.71 -15.18 31.30
CA ALA A 297 -1.10 -14.28 32.38
C ALA A 297 -0.08 -13.15 32.60
N PRO A 298 -0.53 -11.95 33.06
CA PRO A 298 0.35 -10.79 33.27
C PRO A 298 1.30 -10.93 34.47
N SER A 299 1.10 -11.88 35.36
CA SER A 299 1.97 -12.14 36.50
C SER A 299 2.06 -13.64 36.83
N GLU A 300 3.18 -14.03 37.45
CA GLU A 300 3.38 -15.41 37.92
C GLU A 300 2.42 -15.83 39.09
N ASP A 301 1.72 -14.86 39.66
CA ASP A 301 0.75 -15.08 40.75
C ASP A 301 -0.65 -15.48 40.23
N LEU A 302 -0.90 -15.32 38.91
CA LEU A 302 -2.14 -15.76 38.28
C LEU A 302 -2.02 -17.19 37.73
N PRO A 303 -3.14 -17.91 37.56
CA PRO A 303 -3.10 -19.31 37.14
C PRO A 303 -2.31 -19.52 35.87
N GLU A 304 -1.37 -20.49 35.89
CA GLU A 304 -0.58 -20.87 34.74
C GLU A 304 -1.49 -21.44 33.64
N GLY A 305 -1.47 -20.77 32.47
CA GLY A 305 -1.79 -21.32 31.17
C GLY A 305 -3.27 -21.62 30.87
N PHE A 306 -3.84 -20.79 30.01
CA PHE A 306 -4.99 -21.17 29.20
C PHE A 306 -4.51 -21.65 27.85
N LEU A 307 -5.02 -22.78 27.39
CA LEU A 307 -4.79 -23.29 26.05
C LEU A 307 -6.12 -23.25 25.30
N PHE A 308 -6.18 -22.54 24.20
CA PHE A 308 -7.30 -22.59 23.27
C PHE A 308 -6.84 -23.34 22.02
N MET A 309 -7.51 -24.47 21.70
CA MET A 309 -7.17 -25.29 20.53
C MET A 309 -8.34 -25.34 19.56
N VAL A 310 -8.02 -25.20 18.26
CA VAL A 310 -8.96 -25.46 17.16
C VAL A 310 -8.46 -26.67 16.39
N SER A 311 -9.26 -27.71 16.30
CA SER A 311 -8.95 -28.86 15.44
C SER A 311 -9.41 -28.62 13.98
N SER A 312 -8.80 -29.34 13.04
CA SER A 312 -9.20 -29.30 11.64
C SER A 312 -10.61 -29.85 11.41
N THR A 313 -11.18 -29.53 10.24
CA THR A 313 -12.51 -30.02 9.82
C THR A 313 -12.66 -31.55 9.78
N ASP A 314 -11.53 -32.27 9.64
CA ASP A 314 -11.54 -33.75 9.61
C ASP A 314 -11.60 -34.39 11.00
N SER A 315 -11.53 -33.58 12.06
CA SER A 315 -11.51 -34.04 13.46
C SER A 315 -12.89 -33.92 14.13
N TYR A 316 -13.97 -34.08 13.36
CA TYR A 316 -15.31 -34.12 13.96
C TYR A 316 -15.40 -35.21 15.01
N LEU A 317 -15.78 -34.82 16.21
CA LEU A 317 -16.02 -35.75 17.34
C LEU A 317 -17.50 -35.71 17.71
N PRO A 318 -18.22 -36.85 17.55
CA PRO A 318 -19.62 -36.91 17.98
C PRO A 318 -19.77 -36.54 19.46
N LYS A 319 -20.87 -35.86 19.81
CA LYS A 319 -21.13 -35.39 21.17
C LYS A 319 -21.04 -36.54 22.20
N GLU A 320 -21.47 -37.75 21.85
CA GLU A 320 -21.43 -38.94 22.68
C GLU A 320 -20.00 -39.41 23.03
N GLN A 321 -18.98 -38.96 22.26
CA GLN A 321 -17.58 -39.28 22.50
C GLN A 321 -16.82 -38.17 23.21
N LEU A 322 -17.43 -37.00 23.42
CA LEU A 322 -16.77 -35.87 24.12
C LEU A 322 -16.35 -36.24 25.56
N PRO A 323 -17.16 -36.98 26.39
CA PRO A 323 -16.73 -37.38 27.71
C PRO A 323 -15.47 -38.25 27.70
N GLU A 324 -15.41 -39.25 26.81
CA GLU A 324 -14.24 -40.13 26.68
C GLU A 324 -13.00 -39.37 26.26
N PHE A 325 -13.15 -38.42 25.31
CA PHE A 325 -12.06 -37.58 24.86
C PHE A 325 -11.59 -36.60 25.92
N ALA A 326 -12.51 -35.99 26.70
CA ALA A 326 -12.18 -35.15 27.85
C ALA A 326 -11.42 -35.92 28.93
N ASP A 327 -11.85 -37.13 29.23
CA ASP A 327 -11.19 -38.01 30.17
C ASP A 327 -9.77 -38.39 29.73
N GLU A 328 -9.58 -38.66 28.44
CA GLU A 328 -8.26 -38.97 27.85
C GLU A 328 -7.29 -37.77 27.95
N MET A 329 -7.75 -36.57 27.56
CA MET A 329 -6.96 -35.34 27.68
C MET A 329 -6.55 -35.07 29.13
N ASN A 330 -7.52 -35.05 30.03
CA ASN A 330 -7.27 -34.72 31.45
C ASN A 330 -6.46 -35.79 32.18
N SER A 331 -6.64 -37.05 31.82
CA SER A 331 -5.83 -38.16 32.38
C SER A 331 -4.36 -38.02 31.98
N GLY A 332 -4.06 -37.56 30.75
CA GLY A 332 -2.71 -37.27 30.31
C GLY A 332 -2.05 -36.21 31.20
N ILE A 333 -2.73 -35.11 31.45
CA ILE A 333 -2.24 -34.02 32.31
C ILE A 333 -2.00 -34.48 33.73
N ALA A 334 -2.94 -35.23 34.28
CA ALA A 334 -2.81 -35.78 35.65
C ALA A 334 -1.59 -36.71 35.77
N VAL A 335 -1.35 -37.57 34.76
CA VAL A 335 -0.20 -38.49 34.77
C VAL A 335 1.11 -37.70 34.64
N ASP A 336 1.21 -36.74 33.77
CA ASP A 336 2.41 -35.95 33.55
C ASP A 336 2.79 -35.11 34.76
N ASN A 337 1.79 -34.60 35.52
CA ASN A 337 1.99 -33.81 36.72
C ASN A 337 1.97 -34.64 38.02
N ASN A 338 1.69 -35.94 37.92
CA ASN A 338 1.57 -36.84 39.04
C ASN A 338 0.47 -36.40 40.06
N TRP A 339 -0.67 -36.01 39.50
CA TRP A 339 -1.86 -35.56 40.25
C TRP A 339 -2.84 -36.72 40.49
N GLU A 340 -3.58 -36.64 41.58
CA GLU A 340 -4.65 -37.61 41.95
C GLU A 340 -6.02 -36.99 41.68
N LEU A 341 -6.83 -37.63 40.83
CA LEU A 341 -8.20 -37.20 40.52
C LEU A 341 -9.12 -37.34 41.73
N ILE A 342 -9.86 -36.27 42.05
CA ILE A 342 -10.79 -36.21 43.18
C ILE A 342 -12.24 -36.20 42.69
N ASP A 343 -12.58 -35.37 41.72
CA ASP A 343 -13.95 -35.15 41.27
C ASP A 343 -14.00 -34.82 39.78
N ILE A 344 -15.13 -35.14 39.14
CA ILE A 344 -15.44 -34.79 37.75
C ILE A 344 -16.85 -34.22 37.71
N GLN A 345 -17.02 -33.10 37.07
CA GLN A 345 -18.30 -32.45 36.81
C GLN A 345 -18.48 -32.25 35.31
N GLU A 346 -19.65 -32.66 34.80
CA GLU A 346 -20.05 -32.45 33.41
C GLU A 346 -21.26 -31.51 33.35
N ASN A 347 -21.20 -30.50 32.47
CA ASN A 347 -22.29 -29.55 32.28
C ASN A 347 -22.46 -29.25 30.77
N GLU A 348 -23.71 -29.00 30.37
CA GLU A 348 -24.06 -28.45 29.06
C GLU A 348 -24.59 -27.04 29.24
N SER A 349 -24.18 -26.14 28.38
CA SER A 349 -24.59 -24.73 28.40
C SER A 349 -24.59 -24.11 27.01
N VAL A 350 -24.87 -22.82 26.95
CA VAL A 350 -24.87 -22.04 25.74
C VAL A 350 -24.19 -20.71 26.05
N THR A 351 -23.29 -20.26 25.16
CA THR A 351 -22.62 -18.96 25.29
C THR A 351 -23.61 -17.79 25.15
N GLU A 352 -23.23 -16.58 25.52
CA GLU A 352 -24.06 -15.38 25.27
C GLU A 352 -24.38 -15.19 23.78
N ASN A 353 -23.51 -15.61 22.88
CA ASN A 353 -23.69 -15.56 21.42
C ASN A 353 -24.51 -16.75 20.88
N GLY A 354 -25.02 -17.63 21.75
CA GLY A 354 -25.90 -18.73 21.37
C GLY A 354 -25.19 -19.99 20.89
N ILE A 355 -23.88 -20.11 21.09
CA ILE A 355 -23.10 -21.31 20.73
C ILE A 355 -23.23 -22.35 21.81
N PRO A 356 -23.76 -23.54 21.52
CA PRO A 356 -23.84 -24.62 22.50
C PRO A 356 -22.46 -25.20 22.81
N TYR A 357 -22.23 -25.53 24.07
CA TYR A 357 -20.99 -26.20 24.50
C TYR A 357 -21.21 -27.20 25.62
N CYS A 358 -20.28 -28.16 25.68
CA CYS A 358 -20.17 -29.08 26.80
C CYS A 358 -18.89 -28.76 27.56
N ASN A 359 -18.95 -28.65 28.88
CA ASN A 359 -17.76 -28.47 29.68
C ASN A 359 -17.59 -29.59 30.70
N PHE A 360 -16.34 -29.92 30.97
CA PHE A 360 -15.90 -30.91 31.94
C PHE A 360 -14.94 -30.21 32.89
N VAL A 361 -15.18 -30.38 34.18
CA VAL A 361 -14.33 -29.84 35.24
C VAL A 361 -13.77 -30.99 36.04
N TYR A 362 -12.46 -31.09 36.11
CA TYR A 362 -11.75 -32.13 36.87
C TYR A 362 -11.01 -31.47 38.01
N VAL A 363 -11.13 -32.08 39.20
CA VAL A 363 -10.46 -31.63 40.42
C VAL A 363 -9.39 -32.63 40.80
N TYR A 364 -8.17 -32.15 41.03
CA TYR A 364 -7.00 -32.96 41.34
C TYR A 364 -6.27 -32.45 42.58
N ASN A 365 -5.59 -33.35 43.28
CA ASN A 365 -4.56 -32.97 44.23
C ASN A 365 -3.17 -33.28 43.71
N ASP A 366 -2.24 -32.35 43.90
CA ASP A 366 -0.83 -32.60 43.68
C ASP A 366 -0.17 -33.33 44.87
N LYS A 367 1.11 -33.67 44.72
CA LYS A 367 1.88 -34.36 45.77
C LYS A 367 2.02 -33.60 47.10
N ASP A 368 1.83 -32.27 47.05
CA ASP A 368 1.91 -31.36 48.20
C ASP A 368 0.52 -31.04 48.76
N ASN A 369 -0.49 -31.74 48.25
CA ASN A 369 -1.91 -31.62 48.61
C ASN A 369 -2.52 -30.26 48.28
N ASN A 370 -1.97 -29.57 47.22
CA ASN A 370 -2.63 -28.43 46.61
C ASN A 370 -3.67 -28.95 45.64
N GLU A 371 -4.82 -28.33 45.67
CA GLU A 371 -5.92 -28.64 44.77
C GLU A 371 -5.80 -27.88 43.47
N TRP A 372 -5.92 -28.58 42.35
CA TRP A 372 -5.92 -28.06 40.99
C TRP A 372 -7.22 -28.37 40.28
N VAL A 373 -7.67 -27.45 39.46
CA VAL A 373 -8.87 -27.61 38.64
C VAL A 373 -8.49 -27.47 37.18
N THR A 374 -8.85 -28.47 36.38
CA THR A 374 -8.81 -28.34 34.93
C THR A 374 -10.24 -28.20 34.41
N ALA A 375 -10.45 -27.20 33.55
CA ALA A 375 -11.72 -26.98 32.90
C ALA A 375 -11.52 -27.12 31.39
N THR A 376 -12.36 -27.94 30.75
CA THR A 376 -12.32 -28.14 29.28
C THR A 376 -13.72 -27.88 28.74
N ALA A 377 -13.85 -26.92 27.84
CA ALA A 377 -15.09 -26.66 27.14
C ALA A 377 -14.93 -27.00 25.64
N PHE A 378 -15.91 -27.73 25.12
CA PHE A 378 -15.96 -28.17 23.72
C PHE A 378 -17.09 -27.46 23.00
N PHE A 379 -16.76 -26.84 21.86
CA PHE A 379 -17.69 -26.18 20.97
C PHE A 379 -17.61 -26.84 19.61
N GLU A 380 -18.72 -26.92 18.91
CA GLU A 380 -18.80 -27.45 17.57
C GLU A 380 -19.45 -26.42 16.64
N ASN A 381 -18.79 -26.11 15.55
CA ASN A 381 -19.33 -25.28 14.46
C ASN A 381 -18.78 -25.76 13.11
N ASP A 382 -19.65 -25.91 12.10
CA ASP A 382 -19.29 -26.29 10.73
C ASP A 382 -18.34 -27.50 10.59
N ASN A 383 -18.56 -28.56 11.40
CA ASN A 383 -17.74 -29.76 11.52
C ASN A 383 -16.32 -29.52 12.07
N ARG A 384 -16.07 -28.40 12.69
CA ARG A 384 -14.84 -28.14 13.45
C ARG A 384 -15.13 -28.33 14.95
N LEU A 385 -14.14 -28.89 15.63
CA LEU A 385 -14.14 -28.96 17.06
C LEU A 385 -13.23 -27.85 17.61
N TYR A 386 -13.78 -27.02 18.49
CA TYR A 386 -13.05 -25.99 19.21
C TYR A 386 -12.97 -26.39 20.68
N ILE A 387 -11.80 -26.26 21.28
CA ILE A 387 -11.53 -26.69 22.64
C ILE A 387 -10.96 -25.51 23.39
N LEU A 388 -11.63 -25.09 24.46
CA LEU A 388 -11.04 -24.20 25.45
C LEU A 388 -10.62 -25.06 26.64
N PHE A 389 -9.35 -24.99 26.96
CA PHE A 389 -8.75 -25.73 28.06
C PHE A 389 -8.09 -24.78 29.06
N ALA A 390 -8.33 -24.96 30.34
CA ALA A 390 -7.74 -24.18 31.41
C ALA A 390 -7.27 -25.07 32.57
N THR A 391 -6.13 -24.73 33.14
CA THR A 391 -5.65 -25.33 34.41
C THR A 391 -5.51 -24.22 35.42
N ILE A 392 -6.17 -24.38 36.57
CA ILE A 392 -6.31 -23.35 37.60
C ILE A 392 -6.02 -23.98 38.97
N ARG A 393 -5.18 -23.33 39.78
CA ARG A 393 -5.03 -23.72 41.18
C ARG A 393 -6.26 -23.29 41.98
N SER A 394 -6.75 -24.11 42.88
CA SER A 394 -8.02 -23.85 43.59
C SER A 394 -8.07 -22.53 44.36
N ASP A 395 -6.92 -22.03 44.81
CA ASP A 395 -6.81 -20.72 45.50
C ASP A 395 -7.27 -19.56 44.60
N TYR A 396 -7.24 -19.76 43.29
CA TYR A 396 -7.61 -18.75 42.23
C TYR A 396 -8.82 -19.20 41.42
N TYR A 397 -9.62 -20.11 41.93
CA TYR A 397 -10.70 -20.76 41.17
C TYR A 397 -11.73 -19.74 40.65
N ASP A 398 -12.18 -18.82 41.49
CA ASP A 398 -13.19 -17.83 41.12
C ASP A 398 -12.66 -16.86 40.02
N GLU A 399 -11.39 -16.46 40.13
CA GLU A 399 -10.72 -15.60 39.15
C GLU A 399 -10.51 -16.33 37.82
N GLY A 400 -10.03 -17.58 37.89
CA GLY A 400 -9.83 -18.41 36.70
C GLY A 400 -11.13 -18.73 35.97
N LEU A 401 -12.20 -19.03 36.68
CA LEU A 401 -13.53 -19.20 36.09
C LEU A 401 -14.03 -17.91 35.43
N SER A 402 -13.83 -16.76 36.06
CA SER A 402 -14.20 -15.47 35.47
C SER A 402 -13.50 -15.24 34.13
N ILE A 403 -12.22 -15.62 34.02
CA ILE A 403 -11.44 -15.56 32.80
C ILE A 403 -11.98 -16.52 31.74
N CYS A 404 -12.27 -17.79 32.13
CA CYS A 404 -12.90 -18.76 31.22
C CYS A 404 -14.22 -18.22 30.65
N TYR A 405 -15.08 -17.68 31.52
CA TYR A 405 -16.36 -17.10 31.05
C TYR A 405 -16.18 -15.88 30.16
N CYS A 406 -15.22 -15.01 30.42
CA CYS A 406 -14.90 -13.89 29.56
C CYS A 406 -14.59 -14.34 28.10
N ILE A 407 -13.80 -15.42 27.97
CA ILE A 407 -13.46 -16.00 26.67
C ILE A 407 -14.69 -16.68 26.04
N ILE A 408 -15.38 -17.55 26.82
CA ILE A 408 -16.54 -18.34 26.36
C ILE A 408 -17.68 -17.41 25.89
N ASP A 409 -18.02 -16.40 26.68
CA ASP A 409 -19.16 -15.53 26.41
C ASP A 409 -18.87 -14.57 25.23
N SER A 410 -17.60 -14.21 25.01
CA SER A 410 -17.18 -13.41 23.86
C SER A 410 -16.93 -14.23 22.59
N LEU A 411 -16.86 -15.57 22.68
CA LEU A 411 -16.55 -16.45 21.56
C LEU A 411 -17.56 -16.29 20.42
N GLN A 412 -17.02 -16.10 19.22
CA GLN A 412 -17.75 -16.10 17.96
C GLN A 412 -17.08 -17.11 17.03
N LEU A 413 -17.89 -17.93 16.38
CA LEU A 413 -17.45 -18.96 15.44
C LEU A 413 -18.18 -18.74 14.12
N ASP A 414 -17.44 -18.51 13.04
CA ASP A 414 -17.93 -18.28 11.68
C ASP A 414 -18.05 -19.58 10.87
#